data_98b25057bad968993c38dba681e6177c
#
_entry.id   98b25057bad968993c38dba681e6177c
#
_cell.length_a   1.000
_cell.length_b   1.000
_cell.length_c   1.000
_cell.angle_alpha   90.00
_cell.angle_beta   90.00
_cell.angle_gamma   90.00
#
_symmetry.space_group_name_H-M   'P 1'
#
loop_
_entity.id
_entity.type
_entity.pdbx_description
1 polymer ?
#
loop_
_entity_poly.entity_id
_entity_poly.type
_entity_poly.pdbx_seq_one_letter_code
_entity_poly.pdbx_strand_id
1 'polypeptide(L)'
;VLVDSAIGEAGDVDTATATLRSKSGKIVVITNSRRATYGYDQRIEIHGSKGAVSAANVHANTVTLANVDGYREAPLLNFFMERYADAYRSELQSFVTAIETGSPISPSGLDGLKALELADACVKSMQSRAEVVVVV
;
A
#
# COMPACT_ATOMS: atom_id res chain seq x y z
N VAL A 1 -16.04 -1.16 -4.90
CA VAL A 1 -15.08 -1.72 -5.87
C VAL A 1 -15.49 -1.37 -7.28
N LEU A 2 -14.51 -1.29 -8.19
CA LEU A 2 -14.70 -1.20 -9.63
C LEU A 2 -14.09 -2.43 -10.26
N VAL A 3 -14.67 -2.88 -11.39
CA VAL A 3 -14.26 -4.10 -12.06
C VAL A 3 -14.20 -3.85 -13.57
N ASP A 4 -13.04 -4.02 -14.14
CA ASP A 4 -12.87 -4.12 -15.59
C ASP A 4 -13.35 -5.49 -16.09
N SER A 5 -13.83 -5.57 -17.33
CA SER A 5 -14.40 -6.81 -17.88
C SER A 5 -13.42 -8.00 -17.79
N ALA A 6 -12.16 -7.81 -18.19
CA ALA A 6 -11.16 -8.88 -18.17
C ALA A 6 -10.80 -9.34 -16.75
N ILE A 7 -10.75 -8.40 -15.79
CA ILE A 7 -10.49 -8.72 -14.37
C ILE A 7 -11.72 -9.37 -13.74
N GLY A 8 -12.92 -8.90 -14.09
CA GLY A 8 -14.18 -9.49 -13.65
C GLY A 8 -14.37 -10.94 -14.12
N GLU A 9 -13.98 -11.27 -15.35
CA GLU A 9 -13.99 -12.63 -15.86
C GLU A 9 -13.04 -13.54 -15.06
N ALA A 10 -11.94 -12.99 -14.53
CA ALA A 10 -11.04 -13.71 -13.63
C ALA A 10 -11.55 -13.79 -12.16
N GLY A 11 -12.71 -13.21 -11.86
CA GLY A 11 -13.28 -13.20 -10.52
C GLY A 11 -12.62 -12.23 -9.54
N ASP A 12 -11.88 -11.22 -10.04
CA ASP A 12 -11.15 -10.26 -9.22
C ASP A 12 -11.68 -8.82 -9.42
N VAL A 13 -11.08 -7.85 -8.70
CA VAL A 13 -11.40 -6.42 -8.79
C VAL A 13 -10.16 -5.62 -9.17
N ASP A 14 -10.31 -4.55 -9.94
CA ASP A 14 -9.19 -3.69 -10.34
C ASP A 14 -8.99 -2.48 -9.39
N THR A 15 -10.04 -2.04 -8.75
CA THR A 15 -10.01 -0.90 -7.83
C THR A 15 -10.91 -1.16 -6.63
N ALA A 16 -10.36 -0.99 -5.44
CA ALA A 16 -11.07 -1.20 -4.19
C ALA A 16 -10.72 -0.12 -3.16
N THR A 17 -11.69 0.20 -2.30
CA THR A 17 -11.47 0.98 -1.09
C THR A 17 -11.98 0.16 0.10
N ALA A 18 -11.12 -0.01 1.11
CA ALA A 18 -11.44 -0.65 2.37
C ALA A 18 -11.36 0.36 3.51
N THR A 19 -12.36 0.35 4.38
CA THR A 19 -12.33 1.10 5.64
C THR A 19 -12.24 0.12 6.80
N LEU A 20 -11.22 0.28 7.62
CA LEU A 20 -10.97 -0.55 8.80
C LEU A 20 -11.16 0.28 10.06
N ARG A 21 -11.73 -0.32 11.09
CA ARG A 21 -11.83 0.28 12.42
C ARG A 21 -11.19 -0.66 13.45
N SER A 22 -10.18 -0.17 14.16
CA SER A 22 -9.56 -0.95 15.22
C SER A 22 -10.42 -0.98 16.50
N LYS A 23 -10.14 -1.93 17.40
CA LYS A 23 -10.77 -1.99 18.73
C LYS A 23 -10.58 -0.70 19.54
N SER A 24 -9.50 0.04 19.31
CA SER A 24 -9.22 1.33 19.95
C SER A 24 -9.86 2.53 19.26
N GLY A 25 -10.71 2.32 18.25
CA GLY A 25 -11.42 3.37 17.52
C GLY A 25 -10.62 4.07 16.41
N LYS A 26 -9.39 3.64 16.12
CA LYS A 26 -8.62 4.19 14.99
C LYS A 26 -9.25 3.76 13.67
N ILE A 27 -9.27 4.67 12.71
CA ILE A 27 -9.80 4.44 11.36
C ILE A 27 -8.63 4.40 10.38
N VAL A 28 -8.66 3.41 9.49
CA VAL A 28 -7.72 3.29 8.37
C VAL A 28 -8.52 3.18 7.09
N VAL A 29 -8.16 3.95 6.09
CA VAL A 29 -8.73 3.86 4.73
C VAL A 29 -7.61 3.43 3.79
N ILE A 30 -7.84 2.35 3.05
CA ILE A 30 -6.91 1.82 2.05
C ILE A 30 -7.61 1.89 0.71
N THR A 31 -7.01 2.60 -0.24
CA THR A 31 -7.48 2.64 -1.64
C THR A 31 -6.42 2.03 -2.53
N ASN A 32 -6.79 1.02 -3.28
CA ASN A 32 -5.93 0.32 -4.23
C ASN A 32 -6.53 0.38 -5.63
N SER A 33 -5.68 0.59 -6.63
CA SER A 33 -6.05 0.48 -8.03
C SER A 33 -4.91 -0.15 -8.83
N ARG A 34 -5.25 -1.05 -9.75
CA ARG A 34 -4.32 -1.61 -10.74
C ARG A 34 -4.05 -0.67 -11.91
N ARG A 35 -4.73 0.50 -11.96
CA ARG A 35 -4.77 1.40 -13.11
C ARG A 35 -4.18 2.78 -12.85
N ALA A 36 -3.08 2.87 -12.16
CA ALA A 36 -2.33 4.11 -12.03
C ALA A 36 -1.53 4.39 -13.31
N THR A 37 -2.17 4.98 -14.33
CA THR A 37 -1.57 5.24 -15.66
C THR A 37 -0.45 6.28 -15.62
N TYR A 38 -0.35 7.03 -14.54
CA TYR A 38 0.63 8.10 -14.31
C TYR A 38 1.89 7.63 -13.58
N GLY A 39 2.01 6.35 -13.26
CA GLY A 39 3.14 5.75 -12.59
C GLY A 39 2.76 4.93 -11.37
N TYR A 40 3.75 4.47 -10.61
CA TYR A 40 3.53 3.65 -9.43
C TYR A 40 3.16 4.54 -8.24
N ASP A 41 1.87 4.64 -7.94
CA ASP A 41 1.34 5.47 -6.86
C ASP A 41 1.29 4.70 -5.54
N GLN A 42 2.09 5.14 -4.58
CA GLN A 42 2.05 4.66 -3.20
C GLN A 42 2.27 5.80 -2.22
N ARG A 43 1.22 6.17 -1.53
CA ARG A 43 1.22 7.26 -0.54
C ARG A 43 0.66 6.76 0.79
N ILE A 44 1.18 7.31 1.87
CA ILE A 44 0.68 7.05 3.22
C ILE A 44 0.52 8.39 3.92
N GLU A 45 -0.60 8.57 4.60
CA GLU A 45 -0.84 9.70 5.48
C GLU A 45 -1.40 9.21 6.82
N ILE A 46 -0.84 9.69 7.91
CA ILE A 46 -1.23 9.32 9.27
C ILE A 46 -1.49 10.59 10.06
N HIS A 47 -2.72 10.76 10.54
CA HIS A 47 -3.11 11.83 11.44
C HIS A 47 -3.12 11.35 12.89
N GLY A 48 -2.34 12.00 13.74
CA GLY A 48 -2.26 11.74 15.18
C GLY A 48 -2.58 12.98 16.00
N SER A 49 -2.79 12.81 17.28
CA SER A 49 -3.10 13.91 18.21
C SER A 49 -1.98 14.95 18.36
N LYS A 50 -0.76 14.61 17.95
CA LYS A 50 0.42 15.50 18.04
C LYS A 50 0.89 16.00 16.66
N GLY A 51 0.21 15.67 15.59
CA GLY A 51 0.57 16.08 14.24
C GLY A 51 0.24 15.02 13.20
N ALA A 52 0.65 15.27 11.96
CA ALA A 52 0.48 14.36 10.85
C ALA A 52 1.84 13.97 10.24
N VAL A 53 1.91 12.76 9.72
CA VAL A 53 3.06 12.25 8.95
C VAL A 53 2.55 11.80 7.59
N SER A 54 3.23 12.19 6.53
CA SER A 54 2.92 11.75 5.18
C SER A 54 4.17 11.29 4.44
N ALA A 55 4.03 10.25 3.64
CA ALA A 55 4.99 9.81 2.64
C ALA A 55 4.37 9.97 1.26
N ALA A 56 4.98 10.82 0.45
CA ALA A 56 4.54 11.11 -0.91
C ALA A 56 5.08 10.09 -1.91
N ASN A 57 4.63 10.20 -3.15
CA ASN A 57 5.15 9.45 -4.28
C ASN A 57 6.62 9.79 -4.56
N VAL A 58 7.32 8.86 -5.18
CA VAL A 58 8.72 9.05 -5.61
C VAL A 58 8.74 9.34 -7.10
N HIS A 59 9.28 10.51 -7.45
CA HIS A 59 9.49 10.96 -8.82
C HIS A 59 10.85 10.46 -9.35
N ALA A 60 10.97 10.38 -10.67
CA ALA A 60 12.23 9.98 -11.33
C ALA A 60 13.40 10.94 -11.03
N ASN A 61 13.09 12.20 -10.76
CA ASN A 61 14.03 13.22 -10.29
C ASN A 61 13.26 14.38 -9.61
N THR A 62 13.97 15.38 -9.11
CA THR A 62 13.40 16.53 -8.38
C THR A 62 13.24 17.78 -9.23
N VAL A 63 13.33 17.66 -10.56
CA VAL A 63 13.21 18.80 -11.48
C VAL A 63 11.76 19.22 -11.60
N THR A 64 11.50 20.51 -11.37
CA THR A 64 10.22 21.16 -11.60
C THR A 64 10.38 22.22 -12.69
N LEU A 65 9.61 22.13 -13.76
CA LEU A 65 9.50 23.16 -14.78
C LEU A 65 8.36 24.12 -14.40
N ALA A 66 8.64 25.40 -14.35
CA ALA A 66 7.63 26.44 -14.17
C ALA A 66 7.62 27.36 -15.39
N ASN A 67 6.48 27.50 -16.06
CA ASN A 67 6.30 28.37 -17.22
C ASN A 67 4.86 28.90 -17.27
N VAL A 68 4.46 29.51 -18.39
CA VAL A 68 3.12 30.07 -18.61
C VAL A 68 2.01 29.02 -18.52
N ASP A 69 2.31 27.72 -18.73
CA ASP A 69 1.35 26.61 -18.62
C ASP A 69 1.22 26.09 -17.18
N GLY A 70 2.00 26.64 -16.23
CA GLY A 70 2.01 26.24 -14.83
C GLY A 70 3.24 25.43 -14.43
N TYR A 71 3.06 24.51 -13.48
CA TYR A 71 4.12 23.67 -12.95
C TYR A 71 4.03 22.26 -13.52
N ARG A 72 5.18 21.72 -13.91
CA ARG A 72 5.33 20.31 -14.31
C ARG A 72 6.47 19.68 -13.54
N GLU A 73 6.23 18.56 -12.96
CA GLU A 73 7.22 17.74 -12.25
C GLU A 73 7.64 16.54 -13.10
N ALA A 74 8.76 15.93 -12.75
CA ALA A 74 9.16 14.67 -13.35
C ALA A 74 8.08 13.60 -13.10
N PRO A 75 7.91 12.62 -14.02
CA PRO A 75 6.96 11.52 -13.82
C PRO A 75 7.33 10.72 -12.56
N LEU A 76 6.33 10.03 -12.01
CA LEU A 76 6.57 9.04 -10.96
C LEU A 76 7.42 7.90 -11.51
N LEU A 77 8.14 7.21 -10.62
CA LEU A 77 8.73 5.91 -10.96
C LEU A 77 7.63 4.99 -11.50
N ASN A 78 7.90 4.30 -12.60
CA ASN A 78 6.84 3.62 -13.34
C ASN A 78 6.46 2.27 -12.77
N PHE A 79 7.40 1.56 -12.12
CA PHE A 79 7.21 0.17 -11.76
C PHE A 79 7.70 -0.15 -10.35
N PHE A 80 7.12 -1.16 -9.71
CA PHE A 80 7.44 -1.52 -8.33
C PHE A 80 8.92 -1.90 -8.13
N MET A 81 9.57 -2.52 -9.11
CA MET A 81 10.98 -2.86 -9.02
C MET A 81 11.87 -1.64 -8.81
N GLU A 82 11.56 -0.54 -9.52
CA GLU A 82 12.28 0.73 -9.35
C GLU A 82 11.91 1.39 -8.01
N ARG A 83 10.61 1.41 -7.71
CA ARG A 83 10.07 2.06 -6.50
C ARG A 83 10.56 1.41 -5.21
N TYR A 84 10.73 0.09 -5.20
CA TYR A 84 11.08 -0.68 -4.01
C TYR A 84 12.52 -1.21 -4.02
N ALA A 85 13.39 -0.77 -4.91
CA ALA A 85 14.77 -1.25 -4.98
C ALA A 85 15.50 -1.18 -3.62
N ASP A 86 15.36 -0.06 -2.91
CA ASP A 86 15.94 0.12 -1.58
C ASP A 86 15.22 -0.70 -0.51
N ALA A 87 13.91 -0.88 -0.62
CA ALA A 87 13.14 -1.70 0.30
C ALA A 87 13.57 -3.17 0.22
N TYR A 88 13.71 -3.73 -0.98
CA TYR A 88 14.20 -5.09 -1.17
C TYR A 88 15.63 -5.29 -0.66
N ARG A 89 16.49 -4.30 -0.88
CA ARG A 89 17.85 -4.35 -0.33
C ARG A 89 17.86 -4.34 1.20
N SER A 90 17.04 -3.47 1.80
CA SER A 90 16.92 -3.37 3.25
C SER A 90 16.30 -4.63 3.88
N GLU A 91 15.32 -5.24 3.21
CA GLU A 91 14.73 -6.51 3.63
C GLU A 91 15.78 -7.63 3.70
N LEU A 92 16.54 -7.82 2.62
CA LEU A 92 17.61 -8.82 2.57
C LEU A 92 18.69 -8.57 3.63
N GLN A 93 19.11 -7.31 3.79
CA GLN A 93 20.12 -6.95 4.81
C GLN A 93 19.58 -7.23 6.22
N SER A 94 18.33 -6.91 6.49
CA SER A 94 17.68 -7.19 7.78
C SER A 94 17.62 -8.68 8.06
N PHE A 95 17.28 -9.48 7.06
CA PHE A 95 17.24 -10.94 7.17
C PHE A 95 18.62 -11.54 7.47
N VAL A 96 19.65 -11.14 6.72
CA VAL A 96 21.03 -11.58 6.94
C VAL A 96 21.50 -11.22 8.35
N THR A 97 21.25 -9.96 8.77
CA THR A 97 21.61 -9.50 10.12
C THR A 97 20.90 -10.31 11.21
N ALA A 98 19.63 -10.65 11.00
CA ALA A 98 18.90 -11.49 11.96
C ALA A 98 19.52 -12.89 12.10
N ILE A 99 19.97 -13.50 11.00
CA ILE A 99 20.67 -14.79 11.01
C ILE A 99 22.01 -14.65 11.78
N GLU A 100 22.81 -13.65 11.45
CA GLU A 100 24.14 -13.45 12.05
C GLU A 100 24.07 -13.16 13.56
N THR A 101 23.06 -12.45 14.00
CA THR A 101 22.90 -12.02 15.40
C THR A 101 22.00 -12.93 16.24
N GLY A 102 21.28 -13.86 15.61
CA GLY A 102 20.24 -14.67 16.27
C GLY A 102 19.02 -13.86 16.71
N SER A 103 18.81 -12.66 16.12
CA SER A 103 17.68 -11.79 16.43
C SER A 103 16.40 -12.28 15.78
N PRO A 104 15.21 -11.99 16.35
CA PRO A 104 13.94 -12.29 15.68
C PRO A 104 13.83 -11.61 14.32
N ILE A 105 13.31 -12.33 13.35
CA ILE A 105 13.00 -11.77 12.01
C ILE A 105 11.74 -10.91 12.10
N SER A 106 11.81 -9.67 11.58
CA SER A 106 10.68 -8.77 11.51
C SER A 106 10.70 -7.99 10.18
N PRO A 107 9.60 -7.94 9.40
CA PRO A 107 8.32 -8.65 9.64
C PRO A 107 8.47 -10.18 9.61
N SER A 108 7.62 -10.86 10.37
CA SER A 108 7.60 -12.31 10.47
C SER A 108 6.56 -12.94 9.54
N GLY A 109 6.56 -14.26 9.42
CA GLY A 109 5.50 -14.98 8.70
C GLY A 109 4.12 -14.76 9.31
N LEU A 110 4.02 -14.51 10.62
CA LEU A 110 2.76 -14.18 11.28
C LEU A 110 2.22 -12.81 10.82
N ASP A 111 3.10 -11.82 10.61
CA ASP A 111 2.68 -10.53 10.09
C ASP A 111 2.13 -10.64 8.66
N GLY A 112 2.74 -11.50 7.84
CA GLY A 112 2.21 -11.83 6.51
C GLY A 112 0.86 -12.52 6.56
N LEU A 113 0.66 -13.49 7.48
CA LEU A 113 -0.63 -14.15 7.68
C LEU A 113 -1.72 -13.15 8.07
N LYS A 114 -1.42 -12.22 8.99
CA LYS A 114 -2.39 -11.18 9.41
C LYS A 114 -2.77 -10.23 8.29
N ALA A 115 -1.83 -9.89 7.42
CA ALA A 115 -2.13 -9.09 6.22
C ALA A 115 -3.09 -9.83 5.27
N LEU A 116 -2.90 -11.14 5.10
CA LEU A 116 -3.79 -11.98 4.29
C LEU A 116 -5.19 -12.12 4.92
N GLU A 117 -5.28 -12.30 6.24
CA GLU A 117 -6.55 -12.33 6.97
C GLU A 117 -7.38 -11.04 6.77
N LEU A 118 -6.71 -9.88 6.75
CA LEU A 118 -7.36 -8.60 6.43
C LEU A 118 -7.85 -8.55 4.97
N ALA A 119 -7.06 -9.03 4.03
CA ALA A 119 -7.46 -9.10 2.62
C ALA A 119 -8.67 -10.01 2.42
N ASP A 120 -8.68 -11.19 3.04
CA ASP A 120 -9.83 -12.13 3.02
C ASP A 120 -11.08 -11.51 3.65
N ALA A 121 -10.92 -10.75 4.74
CA ALA A 121 -12.04 -10.04 5.35
C ALA A 121 -12.60 -8.96 4.43
N CYS A 122 -11.77 -8.26 3.67
CA CYS A 122 -12.22 -7.31 2.66
C CYS A 122 -13.04 -7.99 1.55
N VAL A 123 -12.60 -9.15 1.07
CA VAL A 123 -13.35 -9.94 0.08
C VAL A 123 -14.70 -10.38 0.65
N LYS A 124 -14.73 -10.90 1.87
CA LYS A 124 -15.98 -11.29 2.55
C LYS A 124 -16.92 -10.11 2.75
N SER A 125 -16.40 -8.95 3.15
CA SER A 125 -17.19 -7.73 3.31
C SER A 125 -17.80 -7.27 1.99
N MET A 126 -17.02 -7.30 0.91
CA MET A 126 -17.50 -6.99 -0.45
C MET A 126 -18.65 -7.92 -0.87
N GLN A 127 -18.50 -9.23 -0.66
CA GLN A 127 -19.49 -10.23 -1.06
C GLN A 127 -20.77 -10.14 -0.21
N SER A 128 -20.63 -10.00 1.10
CA SER A 128 -21.77 -9.94 2.04
C SER A 128 -22.41 -8.53 2.09
N ARG A 129 -21.73 -7.49 1.64
CA ARG A 129 -22.09 -6.08 1.80
C ARG A 129 -22.29 -5.68 3.27
N ALA A 130 -21.52 -6.28 4.15
CA ALA A 130 -21.60 -6.08 5.58
C ALA A 130 -20.20 -5.90 6.20
N GLU A 131 -20.17 -5.36 7.42
CA GLU A 131 -18.96 -5.32 8.23
C GLU A 131 -18.54 -6.77 8.60
N VAL A 132 -17.23 -7.03 8.51
CA VAL A 132 -16.62 -8.32 8.90
C VAL A 132 -15.68 -8.07 10.06
N VAL A 133 -15.89 -8.79 11.16
CA VAL A 133 -15.00 -8.73 12.32
C VAL A 133 -13.80 -9.63 12.07
N VAL A 134 -12.61 -9.04 12.13
CA VAL A 134 -11.33 -9.78 12.06
C VAL A 134 -10.87 -10.06 13.49
N VAL A 135 -10.75 -11.33 13.82
CA VAL A 135 -10.21 -11.79 15.11
C VAL A 135 -8.71 -11.97 14.93
N VAL A 136 -7.94 -11.01 15.44
CA VAL A 136 -6.46 -10.97 15.34
C VAL A 136 -5.84 -11.33 16.68
#